data_39b2e0b9f07d0ac597722286b8882cee
#
_entry.id   39b2e0b9f07d0ac597722286b8882cee
#
_cell.length_a   1.000
_cell.length_b   1.000
_cell.length_c   1.000
_cell.angle_alpha   90.00
_cell.angle_beta   90.00
_cell.angle_gamma   90.00
#
_symmetry.space_group_name_H-M   'P 1'
#
loop_
_entity.id
_entity.type
_entity.pdbx_description
1 polymer ?
#
loop_
_entity_poly.entity_id
_entity_poly.type
_entity_poly.pdbx_seq_one_letter_code
_entity_poly.pdbx_strand_id
1 'polypeptide(L)'
;MLLYLQMLETPEEKSLFEQIYLEYRGLMYHVAYEILHNDQDAEDAVHQAFVKIVENIKKIDDPVCPKTHGYVVTIVEHQAIDQYRFSGS
;
A
#
# COMPACT_ATOMS: atom_id res chain seq x y z
N MET A 1 7.03 6.83 -6.32
CA MET A 1 7.94 6.79 -5.15
C MET A 1 8.24 8.19 -4.61
N LEU A 2 8.72 9.09 -5.43
CA LEU A 2 9.05 10.44 -4.98
C LEU A 2 7.85 11.16 -4.33
N LEU A 3 6.67 11.00 -4.89
CA LEU A 3 5.46 11.63 -4.37
C LEU A 3 5.20 11.21 -2.92
N TYR A 4 5.35 9.92 -2.62
CA TYR A 4 5.14 9.43 -1.25
C TYR A 4 6.20 9.97 -0.30
N LEU A 5 7.44 10.05 -0.74
CA LEU A 5 8.53 10.53 0.10
C LEU A 5 8.35 11.98 0.51
N GLN A 6 7.69 12.79 -0.34
CA GLN A 6 7.40 14.18 -0.03
C GLN A 6 6.39 14.34 1.11
N MET A 7 5.62 13.30 1.39
CA MET A 7 4.64 13.30 2.48
C MET A 7 5.26 12.95 3.83
N LEU A 8 6.52 12.49 3.84
CA LEU A 8 7.20 12.03 5.05
C LEU A 8 8.14 13.10 5.59
N GLU A 9 8.29 13.16 6.92
CA GLU A 9 9.01 14.25 7.58
C GLU A 9 10.47 13.94 7.87
N THR A 10 10.80 12.71 8.26
CA THR A 10 12.15 12.36 8.72
C THR A 10 12.85 11.40 7.76
N PRO A 11 14.21 11.40 7.74
CA PRO A 11 14.96 10.43 6.95
C PRO A 11 14.65 8.99 7.34
N GLU A 12 14.39 8.74 8.63
CA GLU A 12 14.06 7.40 9.12
C GLU A 12 12.74 6.93 8.55
N GLU A 13 11.73 7.80 8.50
CA GLU A 13 10.44 7.49 7.90
C GLU A 13 10.55 7.21 6.41
N LYS A 14 11.36 8.02 5.72
CA LYS A 14 11.59 7.82 4.28
C LYS A 14 12.27 6.49 3.99
N SER A 15 13.27 6.13 4.79
CA SER A 15 13.96 4.86 4.66
C SER A 15 13.02 3.67 4.93
N LEU A 16 12.23 3.78 5.98
CA LEU A 16 11.25 2.75 6.33
C LEU A 16 10.23 2.57 5.21
N PHE A 17 9.69 3.65 4.71
CA PHE A 17 8.71 3.59 3.62
C PHE A 17 9.31 2.99 2.35
N GLU A 18 10.54 3.36 2.01
CA GLU A 18 11.22 2.82 0.85
C GLU A 18 11.35 1.31 0.94
N GLN A 19 11.71 0.78 2.11
CA GLN A 19 11.79 -0.66 2.33
C GLN A 19 10.43 -1.34 2.18
N ILE A 20 9.38 -0.72 2.73
CA ILE A 20 8.01 -1.24 2.59
C ILE A 20 7.59 -1.24 1.12
N TYR A 21 7.86 -0.17 0.42
CA TYR A 21 7.49 -0.04 -0.98
C TYR A 21 8.14 -1.14 -1.82
N LEU A 22 9.45 -1.32 -1.69
CA LEU A 22 10.18 -2.32 -2.46
C LEU A 22 9.78 -3.75 -2.09
N GLU A 23 9.52 -4.00 -0.81
CA GLU A 23 9.16 -5.33 -0.33
C GLU A 23 7.75 -5.73 -0.76
N TYR A 24 6.80 -4.81 -0.70
CA TYR A 24 5.39 -5.18 -0.79
C TYR A 24 4.69 -4.77 -2.08
N ARG A 25 5.29 -3.94 -2.92
CA ARG A 25 4.59 -3.45 -4.12
C ARG A 25 4.07 -4.57 -5.02
N GLY A 26 4.87 -5.62 -5.20
CA GLY A 26 4.47 -6.77 -6.02
C GLY A 26 3.31 -7.54 -5.41
N LEU A 27 3.41 -7.82 -4.12
CA LEU A 27 2.34 -8.50 -3.39
C LEU A 27 1.06 -7.68 -3.40
N MET A 28 1.16 -6.39 -3.16
CA MET A 28 0.00 -5.49 -3.14
C MET A 28 -0.69 -5.46 -4.51
N TYR A 29 0.10 -5.37 -5.57
CA TYR A 29 -0.45 -5.40 -6.93
C TYR A 29 -1.17 -6.72 -7.18
N HIS A 30 -0.55 -7.84 -6.80
CA HIS A 30 -1.15 -9.16 -6.97
C HIS A 30 -2.50 -9.28 -6.24
N VAL A 31 -2.54 -8.84 -4.97
CA VAL A 31 -3.78 -8.87 -4.18
C VAL A 31 -4.85 -8.00 -4.84
N ALA A 32 -4.49 -6.80 -5.25
CA ALA A 32 -5.45 -5.89 -5.89
C ALA A 32 -5.95 -6.43 -7.22
N TYR A 33 -5.07 -7.02 -8.01
CA TYR A 33 -5.45 -7.59 -9.30
C TYR A 33 -6.40 -8.78 -9.14
N GLU A 34 -6.17 -9.62 -8.15
CA GLU A 34 -7.06 -10.75 -7.87
C GLU A 34 -8.49 -10.31 -7.56
N ILE A 35 -8.65 -9.11 -7.02
CA ILE A 35 -9.97 -8.57 -6.70
C ILE A 35 -10.57 -7.80 -7.88
N LEU A 36 -9.75 -6.99 -8.57
CA LEU A 36 -10.24 -6.03 -9.55
C LEU A 36 -10.15 -6.53 -11.00
N HIS A 37 -9.27 -7.45 -11.31
CA HIS A 37 -9.07 -8.05 -12.63
C HIS A 37 -8.81 -7.02 -13.73
N ASN A 38 -8.13 -5.92 -13.39
CA ASN A 38 -7.83 -4.84 -14.32
C ASN A 38 -6.54 -4.16 -13.86
N ASP A 39 -5.58 -4.00 -14.77
CA ASP A 39 -4.27 -3.42 -14.44
C ASP A 39 -4.39 -2.00 -13.89
N GLN A 40 -5.15 -1.16 -14.57
CA GLN A 40 -5.32 0.24 -14.18
C GLN A 40 -5.93 0.35 -12.79
N ASP A 41 -7.00 -0.40 -12.55
CA ASP A 41 -7.68 -0.38 -11.26
C ASP A 41 -6.79 -0.94 -10.15
N ALA A 42 -6.02 -1.99 -10.44
CA ALA A 42 -5.10 -2.56 -9.47
C ALA A 42 -4.01 -1.55 -9.10
N GLU A 43 -3.45 -0.85 -10.07
CA GLU A 43 -2.45 0.19 -9.80
C GLU A 43 -3.03 1.32 -8.96
N ASP A 44 -4.25 1.74 -9.26
CA ASP A 44 -4.92 2.79 -8.47
C ASP A 44 -5.12 2.35 -7.02
N ALA A 45 -5.54 1.10 -6.82
CA ALA A 45 -5.74 0.56 -5.46
C ALA A 45 -4.42 0.49 -4.69
N VAL A 46 -3.34 0.06 -5.36
CA VAL A 46 -2.01 0.01 -4.73
C VAL A 46 -1.56 1.42 -4.35
N HIS A 47 -1.76 2.39 -5.25
CA HIS A 47 -1.41 3.78 -4.97
C HIS A 47 -2.14 4.31 -3.73
N GLN A 48 -3.45 4.11 -3.67
CA GLN A 48 -4.24 4.56 -2.53
C GLN A 48 -3.82 3.84 -1.24
N ALA A 49 -3.48 2.56 -1.34
CA ALA A 49 -2.99 1.80 -0.18
C ALA A 49 -1.67 2.37 0.33
N PHE A 50 -0.74 2.74 -0.57
CA PHE A 50 0.51 3.35 -0.16
C PHE A 50 0.30 4.72 0.49
N VAL A 51 -0.65 5.51 0.03
CA VAL A 51 -0.99 6.77 0.69
C VAL A 51 -1.41 6.52 2.14
N LYS A 52 -2.23 5.50 2.37
CA LYS A 52 -2.64 5.15 3.74
C LYS A 52 -1.47 4.68 4.59
N ILE A 53 -0.54 3.93 4.01
CA ILE A 53 0.66 3.49 4.72
C ILE A 53 1.50 4.69 5.14
N VAL A 54 1.67 5.67 4.24
CA VAL A 54 2.40 6.91 4.56
C VAL A 54 1.72 7.65 5.71
N GLU A 55 0.42 7.78 5.67
CA GLU A 55 -0.34 8.47 6.71
C GLU A 55 -0.20 7.80 8.08
N ASN A 56 0.08 6.50 8.10
CA ASN A 56 0.21 5.72 9.33
C ASN A 56 1.61 5.21 9.58
N ILE A 57 2.61 5.83 8.95
CA ILE A 57 4.00 5.34 8.99
C ILE A 57 4.55 5.23 10.42
N LYS A 58 4.11 6.10 11.31
CA LYS A 58 4.58 6.11 12.71
C LYS A 58 4.13 4.89 13.50
N LYS A 59 3.16 4.15 12.99
CA LYS A 59 2.67 2.91 13.64
C LYS A 59 3.46 1.69 13.22
N ILE A 60 4.36 1.82 12.26
CA ILE A 60 5.13 0.71 11.70
C ILE A 60 6.55 0.78 12.23
N ASP A 61 6.99 -0.30 12.92
CA ASP A 61 8.34 -0.38 13.49
C ASP A 61 9.31 -1.12 12.60
N ASP A 62 8.86 -2.23 12.00
CA ASP A 62 9.71 -3.11 11.22
C ASP A 62 9.05 -3.39 9.88
N PRO A 63 9.74 -3.14 8.75
CA PRO A 63 9.12 -3.29 7.42
C PRO A 63 8.81 -4.73 7.04
N VAL A 64 9.45 -5.73 7.66
CA VAL A 64 9.29 -7.13 7.22
C VAL A 64 8.70 -8.06 8.27
N CYS A 65 8.26 -7.56 9.41
CA CYS A 65 7.68 -8.43 10.43
C CYS A 65 6.27 -8.89 10.02
N PRO A 66 5.78 -10.03 10.58
CA PRO A 66 4.43 -10.52 10.25
C PRO A 66 3.32 -9.50 10.48
N LYS A 67 3.45 -8.66 11.48
CA LYS A 67 2.47 -7.61 11.78
C LYS A 67 2.37 -6.62 10.62
N THR A 68 3.51 -6.16 10.10
CA THR A 68 3.55 -5.23 8.97
C THR A 68 3.01 -5.89 7.71
N HIS A 69 3.38 -7.15 7.46
CA HIS A 69 2.87 -7.91 6.33
C HIS A 69 1.34 -7.96 6.36
N GLY A 70 0.76 -8.35 7.50
CA GLY A 70 -0.69 -8.43 7.65
C GLY A 70 -1.37 -7.07 7.48
N TYR A 71 -0.76 -6.02 8.00
CA TYR A 71 -1.27 -4.66 7.89
C TYR A 71 -1.32 -4.21 6.42
N VAL A 72 -0.24 -4.43 5.69
CA VAL A 72 -0.14 -4.06 4.27
C VAL A 72 -1.19 -4.80 3.43
N VAL A 73 -1.31 -6.11 3.64
CA VAL A 73 -2.28 -6.94 2.90
C VAL A 73 -3.70 -6.47 3.21
N THR A 74 -4.00 -6.21 4.47
CA THR A 74 -5.33 -5.74 4.87
C THR A 74 -5.68 -4.40 4.22
N ILE A 75 -4.74 -3.46 4.21
CA ILE A 75 -4.98 -2.14 3.61
C ILE A 75 -5.27 -2.27 2.12
N VAL A 76 -4.47 -3.03 1.39
CA VAL A 76 -4.67 -3.13 -0.07
C VAL A 76 -5.93 -3.91 -0.40
N GLU A 77 -6.28 -4.93 0.40
CA GLU A 77 -7.55 -5.64 0.22
C GLU A 77 -8.75 -4.73 0.39
N HIS A 78 -8.75 -3.96 1.48
CA HIS A 78 -9.86 -3.04 1.75
C HIS A 78 -9.97 -1.99 0.66
N GLN A 79 -8.84 -1.46 0.21
CA GLN A 79 -8.82 -0.46 -0.84
C GLN A 79 -9.36 -1.03 -2.16
N ALA A 80 -8.96 -2.25 -2.51
CA ALA A 80 -9.41 -2.90 -3.73
C ALA A 80 -10.90 -3.24 -3.67
N ILE A 81 -11.38 -3.71 -2.52
CA ILE A 81 -12.80 -4.02 -2.34
C ILE A 81 -13.65 -2.76 -2.46
N ASP A 82 -13.22 -1.67 -1.83
CA ASP A 82 -13.93 -0.40 -1.91
C ASP A 82 -14.02 0.08 -3.36
N GLN A 83 -12.91 -0.01 -4.07
CA GLN A 83 -12.85 0.40 -5.47
C GLN A 83 -13.74 -0.47 -6.35
N TYR A 84 -13.77 -1.77 -6.09
CA TYR A 84 -14.62 -2.71 -6.80
C TYR A 84 -16.09 -2.35 -6.61
N ARG A 85 -16.49 -2.03 -5.39
CA ARG A 85 -17.88 -1.65 -5.09
C ARG A 85 -18.31 -0.40 -5.85
N PHE A 86 -17.42 0.58 -5.96
CA PHE A 86 -17.71 1.80 -6.71
C PHE A 86 -17.84 1.53 -8.20
N SER A 87 -16.94 0.70 -8.75
CA SER A 87 -16.89 0.45 -10.19
C SER A 87 -17.90 -0.59 -10.66
N GLY A 88 -18.25 -1.53 -9.78
CA GLY A 88 -19.10 -2.66 -10.13
C GLY A 88 -20.57 -2.43 -10.01
N SER A 89 -20.97 -1.27 -9.54
CA SER A 89 -22.38 -0.95 -9.33
C SER A 89 -23.12 -0.65 -10.63
#